data_7b73c70a84765be60254849c46c86c24
#
_entry.id   7b73c70a84765be60254849c46c86c24
#
_cell.length_a   1.000
_cell.length_b   1.000
_cell.length_c   1.000
_cell.angle_alpha   90.00
_cell.angle_beta   90.00
_cell.angle_gamma   90.00
#
_symmetry.space_group_name_H-M   'P 1'
#
loop_
_entity.id
_entity.type
_entity.pdbx_description
1 polymer ?
#
loop_
_entity_poly.entity_id
_entity_poly.type
_entity_poly.pdbx_seq_one_letter_code
_entity_poly.pdbx_strand_id
1 'polypeptide(L)'
;MAEYIKILNDNKVTIIDDSYRNFHLINKFVREVASSDPLPPAVLSVSGYVKCHVLNVTSLQRPIVVFTGVSVMQVRYEETSTNNWKITVIFDTLDDQGGFKYKNTFPFTKATYYVFGLITLLESGHSPKLLIKNGKGEIVFSNSHNPLK
;
A
#
# COMPACT_ATOMS: atom_id res chain seq x y z
N MET A 1 -19.66 -21.77 22.78
CA MET A 1 -20.03 -21.33 21.41
C MET A 1 -19.29 -20.03 21.17
N ALA A 2 -18.45 -19.99 20.16
CA ALA A 2 -17.83 -18.72 19.78
C ALA A 2 -18.90 -17.88 19.08
N GLU A 3 -19.25 -16.73 19.65
CA GLU A 3 -20.06 -15.73 18.97
C GLU A 3 -19.15 -15.04 17.96
N TYR A 4 -19.49 -15.15 16.68
CA TYR A 4 -18.84 -14.38 15.64
C TYR A 4 -19.83 -13.41 15.00
N ILE A 5 -19.31 -12.26 14.63
CA ILE A 5 -20.08 -11.23 13.94
C ILE A 5 -19.95 -11.48 12.45
N LYS A 6 -21.08 -11.57 11.78
CA LYS A 6 -21.16 -11.65 10.33
C LYS A 6 -22.08 -10.54 9.83
N ILE A 7 -21.54 -9.65 9.01
CA ILE A 7 -22.31 -8.57 8.38
C ILE A 7 -22.53 -8.95 6.92
N LEU A 8 -23.77 -8.98 6.51
CA LEU A 8 -24.21 -9.31 5.16
C LEU A 8 -24.77 -8.05 4.49
N ASN A 9 -24.62 -7.94 3.17
CA ASN A 9 -25.37 -6.97 2.38
C ASN A 9 -26.77 -7.50 2.07
N ASP A 10 -27.59 -6.70 1.37
CA ASP A 10 -28.98 -7.06 0.99
C ASP A 10 -29.07 -8.34 0.16
N ASN A 11 -28.01 -8.69 -0.57
CA ASN A 11 -27.90 -9.92 -1.35
C ASN A 11 -27.37 -11.11 -0.52
N LYS A 12 -27.29 -10.98 0.81
CA LYS A 12 -26.74 -11.97 1.74
C LYS A 12 -25.28 -12.34 1.49
N VAL A 13 -24.53 -11.47 0.83
CA VAL A 13 -23.09 -11.64 0.65
C VAL A 13 -22.39 -11.13 1.90
N THR A 14 -21.46 -11.92 2.44
CA THR A 14 -20.67 -11.53 3.60
C THR A 14 -19.80 -10.31 3.26
N ILE A 15 -19.98 -9.23 4.03
CA ILE A 15 -19.18 -8.00 3.94
C ILE A 15 -18.07 -8.02 4.97
N ILE A 16 -18.38 -8.44 6.18
CA ILE A 16 -17.46 -8.53 7.31
C ILE A 16 -17.72 -9.85 8.03
N ASP A 17 -16.62 -10.53 8.34
CA ASP A 17 -16.61 -11.80 9.04
C ASP A 17 -15.44 -11.77 10.02
N ASP A 18 -15.58 -12.31 11.21
CA ASP A 18 -14.55 -12.38 12.23
C ASP A 18 -13.45 -13.38 11.90
N SER A 19 -13.67 -14.26 10.93
CA SER A 19 -12.67 -15.21 10.45
C SER A 19 -11.68 -14.60 9.46
N TYR A 20 -12.01 -13.46 8.85
CA TYR A 20 -11.17 -12.78 7.86
C TYR A 20 -10.73 -11.42 8.35
N ARG A 21 -9.43 -11.16 8.23
CA ARG A 21 -8.87 -9.84 8.46
C ARG A 21 -8.96 -9.01 7.20
N ASN A 22 -9.51 -7.81 7.32
CA ASN A 22 -9.56 -6.87 6.21
C ASN A 22 -8.28 -6.06 6.12
N PHE A 23 -7.81 -5.84 4.90
CA PHE A 23 -6.77 -4.87 4.64
C PHE A 23 -7.32 -3.45 4.81
N HIS A 24 -6.59 -2.63 5.52
CA HIS A 24 -6.91 -1.23 5.78
C HIS A 24 -5.88 -0.34 5.11
N LEU A 25 -6.27 0.87 4.70
CA LEU A 25 -5.33 1.89 4.30
C LEU A 25 -4.49 2.28 5.53
N ILE A 26 -3.25 1.81 5.56
CA ILE A 26 -2.31 2.08 6.67
C ILE A 26 -1.47 3.32 6.43
N ASN A 27 -1.24 3.68 5.17
CA ASN A 27 -0.51 4.89 4.84
C ASN A 27 -0.81 5.40 3.42
N LYS A 28 -0.62 6.70 3.24
CA LYS A 28 -0.65 7.39 1.95
C LYS A 28 0.62 8.21 1.81
N PHE A 29 1.42 7.91 0.81
CA PHE A 29 2.62 8.67 0.49
C PHE A 29 2.39 9.48 -0.78
N VAL A 30 2.87 10.72 -0.76
CA VAL A 30 2.96 11.56 -1.96
C VAL A 30 4.43 11.91 -2.15
N ARG A 31 4.99 11.59 -3.29
CA ARG A 31 6.41 11.78 -3.63
C ARG A 31 6.55 12.54 -4.94
N GLU A 32 7.52 13.45 -5.01
CA GLU A 32 7.88 14.11 -6.26
C GLU A 32 8.52 13.09 -7.21
N VAL A 33 8.06 13.03 -8.46
CA VAL A 33 8.62 12.11 -9.48
C VAL A 33 10.07 12.49 -9.82
N ALA A 34 10.41 13.78 -9.70
CA ALA A 34 11.78 14.24 -9.93
C ALA A 34 12.76 13.74 -8.86
N SER A 35 12.32 13.51 -7.62
CA SER A 35 13.14 12.95 -6.54
C SER A 35 13.15 11.42 -6.62
N SER A 36 14.24 10.82 -6.16
CA SER A 36 14.34 9.35 -6.08
C SER A 36 15.21 8.95 -4.91
N ASP A 37 14.91 7.80 -4.35
CA ASP A 37 15.77 7.09 -3.42
C ASP A 37 16.88 6.34 -4.18
N PRO A 38 17.95 5.90 -3.51
CA PRO A 38 18.97 5.07 -4.13
C PRO A 38 18.37 3.79 -4.71
N LEU A 39 18.75 3.48 -5.96
CA LEU A 39 18.31 2.25 -6.62
C LEU A 39 18.85 1.01 -5.87
N PRO A 40 18.05 -0.05 -5.74
CA PRO A 40 18.53 -1.30 -5.18
C PRO A 40 19.65 -1.91 -6.04
N PRO A 41 20.56 -2.69 -5.44
CA PRO A 41 21.52 -3.49 -6.20
C PRO A 41 20.83 -4.33 -7.28
N ALA A 42 21.48 -4.55 -8.40
CA ALA A 42 20.99 -5.29 -9.57
C ALA A 42 19.83 -4.65 -10.34
N VAL A 43 19.46 -3.40 -10.05
CA VAL A 43 18.64 -2.60 -10.96
C VAL A 43 19.60 -1.84 -11.88
N LEU A 44 19.69 -2.29 -13.11
CA LEU A 44 20.48 -1.59 -14.13
C LEU A 44 19.71 -0.32 -14.52
N SER A 45 20.24 0.82 -14.09
CA SER A 45 19.79 2.09 -14.62
C SER A 45 20.44 2.31 -15.98
N VAL A 46 19.73 1.99 -17.03
CA VAL A 46 20.13 2.44 -18.36
C VAL A 46 19.81 3.92 -18.43
N SER A 47 20.85 4.76 -18.46
CA SER A 47 20.77 6.21 -18.70
C SER A 47 20.02 7.10 -17.69
N GLY A 48 19.92 6.72 -16.42
CA GLY A 48 19.40 7.63 -15.38
C GLY A 48 17.87 7.85 -15.37
N TYR A 49 17.13 7.13 -16.20
CA TYR A 49 15.69 7.26 -16.30
C TYR A 49 14.93 6.37 -15.33
N VAL A 50 15.54 5.28 -14.88
CA VAL A 50 14.92 4.42 -13.87
C VAL A 50 15.15 5.03 -12.50
N LYS A 51 14.05 5.23 -11.78
CA LYS A 51 14.01 5.78 -10.44
C LYS A 51 13.30 4.84 -9.49
N CYS A 52 13.43 5.08 -8.20
CA CYS A 52 12.62 4.39 -7.22
C CYS A 52 12.19 5.30 -6.07
N HIS A 53 11.10 4.91 -5.42
CA HIS A 53 10.69 5.42 -4.13
C HIS A 53 10.65 4.28 -3.11
N VAL A 54 11.18 4.56 -1.93
CA VAL A 54 11.16 3.62 -0.80
C VAL A 54 10.07 4.06 0.18
N LEU A 55 9.19 3.13 0.51
CA LEU A 55 8.10 3.33 1.45
C LEU A 55 8.29 2.37 2.62
N ASN A 56 8.34 2.89 3.84
CA ASN A 56 8.44 2.07 5.05
C ASN A 56 7.09 2.07 5.75
N VAL A 57 6.59 0.88 6.06
CA VAL A 57 5.27 0.69 6.69
C VAL A 57 5.31 -0.48 7.66
N THR A 58 4.38 -0.46 8.62
CA THR A 58 4.15 -1.57 9.54
C THR A 58 2.87 -2.30 9.16
N SER A 59 2.94 -3.61 8.99
CA SER A 59 1.80 -4.47 8.67
C SER A 59 2.08 -5.90 9.12
N LEU A 60 1.08 -6.59 9.69
CA LEU A 60 1.20 -7.98 10.12
C LEU A 60 1.52 -8.96 9.01
N GLN A 61 1.17 -8.60 7.79
CA GLN A 61 1.44 -9.38 6.60
C GLN A 61 1.96 -8.46 5.51
N ARG A 62 2.47 -9.05 4.44
CA ARG A 62 2.92 -8.31 3.27
C ARG A 62 1.84 -7.33 2.81
N PRO A 63 2.12 -6.03 2.81
CA PRO A 63 1.15 -5.00 2.42
C PRO A 63 0.88 -5.04 0.92
N ILE A 64 -0.23 -4.39 0.53
CA ILE A 64 -0.59 -4.13 -0.86
C ILE A 64 -0.34 -2.65 -1.13
N VAL A 65 0.32 -2.33 -2.24
CA VAL A 65 0.48 -0.95 -2.69
C VAL A 65 -0.31 -0.71 -3.97
N VAL A 66 -1.09 0.36 -3.96
CA VAL A 66 -1.78 0.91 -5.13
C VAL A 66 -1.18 2.28 -5.41
N PHE A 67 -0.96 2.60 -6.66
CA PHE A 67 -0.23 3.80 -7.04
C PHE A 67 -0.87 4.53 -8.21
N THR A 68 -0.63 5.84 -8.27
CA THR A 68 -0.99 6.69 -9.40
C THR A 68 0.14 7.69 -9.68
N GLY A 69 0.21 8.21 -10.89
CA GLY A 69 1.16 9.26 -11.27
C GLY A 69 2.56 8.77 -11.65
N VAL A 70 2.77 7.47 -11.80
CA VAL A 70 4.01 6.88 -12.29
C VAL A 70 3.76 5.61 -13.10
N SER A 71 4.66 5.32 -14.03
CA SER A 71 4.69 4.04 -14.76
C SER A 71 5.56 3.05 -14.01
N VAL A 72 4.95 2.21 -13.20
CA VAL A 72 5.67 1.27 -12.35
C VAL A 72 6.13 0.07 -13.17
N MET A 73 7.43 -0.21 -13.07
CA MET A 73 8.08 -1.36 -13.69
C MET A 73 8.11 -2.56 -12.73
N GLN A 74 8.40 -2.29 -11.46
CA GLN A 74 8.56 -3.34 -10.45
C GLN A 74 8.23 -2.81 -9.05
N VAL A 75 7.64 -3.68 -8.23
CA VAL A 75 7.50 -3.46 -6.79
C VAL A 75 8.23 -4.58 -6.07
N ARG A 76 9.15 -4.21 -5.19
CA ARG A 76 9.89 -5.14 -4.32
C ARG A 76 9.46 -4.96 -2.89
N TYR A 77 9.35 -6.05 -2.18
CA TYR A 77 8.99 -6.10 -0.77
C TYR A 77 10.09 -6.78 0.03
N GLU A 78 10.49 -6.17 1.12
CA GLU A 78 11.47 -6.67 2.06
C GLU A 78 10.91 -6.50 3.48
N GLU A 79 10.80 -7.58 4.24
CA GLU A 79 10.52 -7.50 5.65
C GLU A 79 11.82 -7.23 6.39
N THR A 80 12.00 -5.99 6.85
CA THR A 80 13.24 -5.52 7.49
C THR A 80 13.35 -5.96 8.95
N SER A 81 12.23 -6.15 9.60
CA SER A 81 12.06 -6.75 10.92
C SER A 81 10.60 -7.17 11.07
N THR A 82 10.26 -7.92 12.11
CA THR A 82 8.89 -8.41 12.32
C THR A 82 7.85 -7.32 12.09
N ASN A 83 6.97 -7.52 11.13
CA ASN A 83 5.89 -6.61 10.73
C ASN A 83 6.32 -5.26 10.13
N ASN A 84 7.62 -5.02 9.94
CA ASN A 84 8.10 -3.80 9.29
C ASN A 84 8.54 -4.10 7.85
N TRP A 85 7.92 -3.41 6.92
CA TRP A 85 8.08 -3.63 5.51
C TRP A 85 8.72 -2.43 4.83
N LYS A 86 9.72 -2.71 4.01
CA LYS A 86 10.28 -1.77 3.05
C LYS A 86 9.75 -2.13 1.68
N ILE A 87 9.01 -1.22 1.08
CA ILE A 87 8.45 -1.37 -0.26
C ILE A 87 9.24 -0.47 -1.18
N THR A 88 9.93 -1.05 -2.16
CA THR A 88 10.65 -0.29 -3.18
C THR A 88 9.85 -0.33 -4.47
N VAL A 89 9.33 0.83 -4.87
CA VAL A 89 8.60 1.00 -6.12
C VAL A 89 9.56 1.55 -7.17
N ILE A 90 9.86 0.76 -8.19
CA ILE A 90 10.77 1.10 -9.29
C ILE A 90 9.91 1.52 -10.47
N PHE A 91 10.19 2.69 -11.01
CA PHE A 91 9.42 3.29 -12.09
C PHE A 91 10.32 3.93 -13.14
N ASP A 92 9.79 4.03 -14.33
CA ASP A 92 10.44 4.70 -15.45
C ASP A 92 9.99 6.16 -15.49
N THR A 93 10.96 7.04 -15.73
CA THR A 93 10.74 8.47 -15.97
C THR A 93 11.03 8.84 -17.42
N LEU A 94 11.26 7.85 -18.29
CA LEU A 94 11.37 8.10 -19.70
C LEU A 94 10.09 8.78 -20.19
N ASP A 95 10.30 10.03 -20.57
CA ASP A 95 9.53 10.49 -21.69
C ASP A 95 10.05 9.67 -22.89
N ASP A 96 9.18 9.29 -23.76
CA ASP A 96 9.36 8.49 -24.96
C ASP A 96 10.50 8.88 -25.93
N GLN A 97 11.61 9.43 -25.46
CA GLN A 97 12.76 9.81 -26.31
C GLN A 97 13.74 8.66 -26.54
N GLY A 98 13.56 7.54 -25.91
CA GLY A 98 14.35 6.33 -26.18
C GLY A 98 13.93 5.61 -27.47
N GLY A 99 13.36 6.32 -28.42
CA GLY A 99 12.82 5.75 -29.66
C GLY A 99 11.30 5.52 -29.62
N PHE A 100 10.66 5.80 -28.53
CA PHE A 100 9.22 5.74 -28.34
C PHE A 100 8.70 7.15 -28.11
N LYS A 101 7.84 7.63 -28.98
CA LYS A 101 7.41 9.02 -29.05
C LYS A 101 6.35 9.38 -28.00
N TYR A 102 6.73 9.61 -26.74
CA TYR A 102 5.92 10.45 -25.86
C TYR A 102 6.75 11.63 -25.40
N LYS A 103 6.96 12.50 -26.37
CA LYS A 103 7.45 13.83 -26.08
C LYS A 103 6.33 14.57 -25.40
N ASN A 104 6.58 14.94 -24.23
CA ASN A 104 5.86 15.86 -23.36
C ASN A 104 5.24 15.19 -22.17
N THR A 105 6.00 15.36 -21.12
CA THR A 105 5.47 15.52 -19.80
C THR A 105 4.75 14.29 -19.32
N PHE A 106 5.45 13.50 -18.55
CA PHE A 106 4.76 12.84 -17.47
C PHE A 106 3.82 13.92 -16.91
N PRO A 107 2.51 13.81 -17.12
CA PRO A 107 1.58 14.86 -16.72
C PRO A 107 1.54 14.99 -15.21
N PHE A 108 2.28 14.14 -14.50
CA PHE A 108 2.29 14.08 -13.06
C PHE A 108 3.67 14.44 -12.53
N THR A 109 3.71 15.52 -11.78
CA THR A 109 4.89 15.89 -10.99
C THR A 109 5.00 15.05 -9.71
N LYS A 110 3.90 14.39 -9.31
CA LYS A 110 3.79 13.63 -8.07
C LYS A 110 3.25 12.23 -8.30
N ALA A 111 3.90 11.28 -7.64
CA ALA A 111 3.40 9.92 -7.47
C ALA A 111 2.63 9.82 -6.15
N THR A 112 1.49 9.18 -6.15
CA THR A 112 0.74 8.87 -4.94
C THR A 112 0.68 7.36 -4.74
N TYR A 113 1.03 6.92 -3.55
CA TYR A 113 1.00 5.53 -3.13
C TYR A 113 0.02 5.36 -1.97
N TYR A 114 -0.92 4.46 -2.13
CA TYR A 114 -1.84 4.02 -1.09
C TYR A 114 -1.39 2.64 -0.64
N VAL A 115 -1.03 2.50 0.63
CA VAL A 115 -0.56 1.24 1.17
C VAL A 115 -1.61 0.66 2.09
N PHE A 116 -2.05 -0.54 1.78
CA PHE A 116 -3.03 -1.29 2.56
C PHE A 116 -2.34 -2.45 3.26
N GLY A 117 -2.69 -2.67 4.50
CA GLY A 117 -2.10 -3.74 5.31
C GLY A 117 -3.02 -4.20 6.43
N LEU A 118 -2.57 -5.23 7.14
CA LEU A 118 -3.21 -5.70 8.35
C LEU A 118 -2.62 -4.98 9.55
N ILE A 119 -3.49 -4.47 10.42
CA ILE A 119 -3.11 -3.72 11.62
C ILE A 119 -3.26 -4.56 12.87
N THR A 120 -2.32 -4.39 13.82
CA THR A 120 -2.39 -5.02 15.15
C THR A 120 -3.08 -4.15 16.17
N LEU A 121 -2.84 -2.85 16.07
CA LEU A 121 -3.28 -1.86 17.04
C LEU A 121 -3.86 -0.66 16.28
N LEU A 122 -4.81 -0.01 16.91
CA LEU A 122 -5.24 1.32 16.49
C LEU A 122 -4.09 2.29 16.78
N GLU A 123 -3.73 3.11 15.80
CA GLU A 123 -2.81 4.20 16.06
C GLU A 123 -3.34 5.09 17.18
N SER A 124 -2.44 5.53 18.06
CA SER A 124 -2.78 6.45 19.13
C SER A 124 -3.41 7.73 18.56
N GLY A 125 -4.57 8.09 19.04
CA GLY A 125 -5.32 9.26 18.58
C GLY A 125 -6.50 8.94 17.64
N HIS A 126 -6.66 7.69 17.19
CA HIS A 126 -7.83 7.26 16.43
C HIS A 126 -8.77 6.43 17.30
N SER A 127 -9.90 7.01 17.68
CA SER A 127 -10.97 6.28 18.36
C SER A 127 -11.97 5.80 17.30
N PRO A 128 -11.98 4.51 16.95
CA PRO A 128 -12.96 4.01 16.01
C PRO A 128 -14.36 4.08 16.63
N LYS A 129 -15.36 4.47 15.83
CA LYS A 129 -16.76 4.37 16.24
C LYS A 129 -17.24 2.91 16.21
N LEU A 130 -16.62 2.10 15.35
CA LEU A 130 -16.85 0.66 15.26
C LEU A 130 -15.51 -0.06 15.15
N LEU A 131 -15.29 -1.00 16.06
CA LEU A 131 -14.12 -1.86 16.11
C LEU A 131 -14.62 -3.29 16.30
N ILE A 132 -14.28 -4.18 15.36
CA ILE A 132 -14.58 -5.60 15.46
C ILE A 132 -13.28 -6.36 15.67
N LYS A 133 -13.26 -7.23 16.68
CA LYS A 133 -12.14 -8.13 16.97
C LYS A 133 -12.62 -9.58 16.86
N ASN A 134 -11.73 -10.47 16.44
CA ASN A 134 -11.98 -11.91 16.50
C ASN A 134 -11.80 -12.47 17.93
N GLY A 135 -12.09 -13.75 18.11
CA GLY A 135 -11.93 -14.43 19.40
C GLY A 135 -10.49 -14.48 19.96
N LYS A 136 -9.50 -14.11 19.15
CA LYS A 136 -8.08 -13.95 19.56
C LYS A 136 -7.73 -12.51 19.93
N GLY A 137 -8.68 -11.59 19.87
CA GLY A 137 -8.47 -10.17 20.14
C GLY A 137 -7.85 -9.38 18.98
N GLU A 138 -7.71 -9.98 17.80
CA GLU A 138 -7.15 -9.35 16.62
C GLU A 138 -8.19 -8.49 15.92
N ILE A 139 -7.78 -7.32 15.41
CA ILE A 139 -8.68 -6.41 14.69
C ILE A 139 -9.02 -7.01 13.33
N VAL A 140 -10.29 -7.27 13.08
CA VAL A 140 -10.84 -7.70 11.80
C VAL A 140 -11.45 -6.55 11.02
N PHE A 141 -11.96 -5.55 11.73
CA PHE A 141 -12.49 -4.34 11.13
C PHE A 141 -12.33 -3.14 12.05
N SER A 142 -12.04 -1.98 11.47
CA SER A 142 -12.07 -0.69 12.15
C SER A 142 -12.49 0.39 11.17
N ASN A 143 -13.44 1.23 11.56
CA ASN A 143 -13.84 2.37 10.74
C ASN A 143 -12.98 3.63 10.95
N SER A 144 -11.96 3.53 11.81
CA SER A 144 -10.93 4.59 11.90
C SER A 144 -9.96 4.56 10.73
N HIS A 145 -9.87 3.43 10.03
CA HIS A 145 -9.07 3.24 8.83
C HIS A 145 -9.98 2.93 7.65
N ASN A 146 -9.69 3.47 6.49
CA ASN A 146 -10.46 3.18 5.28
C ASN A 146 -10.16 1.74 4.81
N PRO A 147 -11.11 0.81 4.89
CA PRO A 147 -10.90 -0.54 4.40
C PRO A 147 -10.73 -0.53 2.88
N LEU A 148 -9.93 -1.46 2.38
CA LEU A 148 -9.87 -1.74 0.95
C LEU A 148 -11.22 -2.35 0.53
N LYS A 149 -11.89 -1.70 -0.39
CA LYS A 149 -13.17 -2.16 -0.97
C LYS A 149 -12.92 -2.94 -2.24
#